data_82164c3f4d480f2b36c98467dfcd7b91
#
_entry.id   82164c3f4d480f2b36c98467dfcd7b91
#
_cell.length_a   1.000
_cell.length_b   1.000
_cell.length_c   1.000
_cell.angle_alpha   90.00
_cell.angle_beta   90.00
_cell.angle_gamma   90.00
#
_symmetry.space_group_name_H-M   'P 1'
#
loop_
_entity.id
_entity.type
_entity.pdbx_description
1 polymer ?
#
loop_
_entity_poly.entity_id
_entity_poly.type
_entity_poly.pdbx_seq_one_letter_code
_entity_poly.pdbx_strand_id
1 'polypeptide(L)'
;MIIGLGHYLSVAAILFTLGIFGIFLNRKNVIVILMSIELILLAVNINLVAFSAFLGDIVGQVYALIVLTVAAAEAAIGLAILVAYYRNRGSIAVEDVNLMKG
;
A
#
# COMPACT_ATOMS: atom_id res chain seq x y z
N MET A 1 -19.82 -23.12 -5.01
CA MET A 1 -19.68 -21.88 -4.23
C MET A 1 -19.82 -20.68 -5.15
N ILE A 2 -20.62 -19.73 -4.75
CA ILE A 2 -20.78 -18.48 -5.53
C ILE A 2 -19.97 -17.39 -4.85
N ILE A 3 -19.08 -16.78 -5.60
CA ILE A 3 -18.28 -15.66 -5.10
C ILE A 3 -19.06 -14.38 -5.33
N GLY A 4 -19.43 -13.71 -4.24
CA GLY A 4 -20.18 -12.47 -4.30
C GLY A 4 -19.37 -11.26 -3.84
N LEU A 5 -20.01 -10.10 -3.81
CA LEU A 5 -19.40 -8.86 -3.39
C LEU A 5 -18.80 -8.98 -1.98
N GLY A 6 -19.51 -9.66 -1.07
CA GLY A 6 -19.03 -9.84 0.29
C GLY A 6 -17.68 -10.54 0.40
N HIS A 7 -17.38 -11.45 -0.52
CA HIS A 7 -16.09 -12.14 -0.53
C HIS A 7 -14.95 -11.15 -0.86
N TYR A 8 -15.16 -10.30 -1.86
CA TYR A 8 -14.15 -9.30 -2.23
C TYR A 8 -13.96 -8.26 -1.15
N LEU A 9 -15.05 -7.79 -0.54
CA LEU A 9 -14.97 -6.83 0.55
C LEU A 9 -14.27 -7.42 1.77
N SER A 10 -14.48 -8.71 2.05
CA SER A 10 -13.80 -9.39 3.16
C SER A 10 -12.30 -9.47 2.92
N VAL A 11 -11.88 -9.82 1.72
CA VAL A 11 -10.44 -9.85 1.37
C VAL A 11 -9.84 -8.45 1.51
N ALA A 12 -10.53 -7.43 1.01
CA ALA A 12 -10.05 -6.05 1.13
C ALA A 12 -9.93 -5.62 2.59
N ALA A 13 -10.91 -5.98 3.42
CA ALA A 13 -10.88 -5.64 4.84
C ALA A 13 -9.70 -6.30 5.55
N ILE A 14 -9.42 -7.57 5.22
CA ILE A 14 -8.29 -8.30 5.79
C ILE A 14 -6.97 -7.62 5.37
N LEU A 15 -6.81 -7.32 4.10
CA LEU A 15 -5.58 -6.68 3.59
C LEU A 15 -5.39 -5.29 4.20
N PHE A 16 -6.48 -4.52 4.31
CA PHE A 16 -6.43 -3.20 4.92
C PHE A 16 -5.97 -3.30 6.38
N THR A 17 -6.54 -4.24 7.12
CA THR A 17 -6.19 -4.47 8.52
C THR A 17 -4.74 -4.89 8.67
N LEU A 18 -4.26 -5.80 7.81
CA LEU A 18 -2.85 -6.21 7.81
C LEU A 18 -1.93 -5.03 7.52
N GLY A 19 -2.34 -4.15 6.60
CA GLY A 19 -1.56 -2.94 6.32
C GLY A 19 -1.48 -2.01 7.53
N ILE A 20 -2.59 -1.80 8.22
CA ILE A 20 -2.62 -0.98 9.42
C ILE A 20 -1.70 -1.57 10.50
N PHE A 21 -1.82 -2.87 10.76
CA PHE A 21 -0.95 -3.52 11.74
C PHE A 21 0.52 -3.47 11.34
N GLY A 22 0.80 -3.62 10.06
CA GLY A 22 2.17 -3.50 9.55
C GLY A 22 2.80 -2.17 9.90
N ILE A 23 2.04 -1.08 9.76
CA ILE A 23 2.53 0.25 10.10
C ILE A 23 2.78 0.36 11.61
N PHE A 24 1.81 -0.02 12.42
CA PHE A 24 1.92 0.18 13.87
C PHE A 24 2.94 -0.74 14.53
N LEU A 25 3.06 -1.99 14.07
CA LEU A 25 3.97 -2.94 14.69
C LEU A 25 5.41 -2.80 14.20
N ASN A 26 5.62 -2.20 13.03
CA ASN A 26 6.94 -2.13 12.40
C ASN A 26 7.31 -0.69 12.02
N ARG A 27 6.88 0.27 12.79
CA ARG A 27 7.05 1.69 12.45
C ARG A 27 8.50 2.16 12.41
N LYS A 28 9.44 1.34 12.84
CA LYS A 28 10.86 1.65 12.73
C LYS A 28 11.51 1.12 11.45
N ASN A 29 10.82 0.28 10.72
CA ASN A 29 11.33 -0.29 9.49
C ASN A 29 10.64 0.36 8.29
N VAL A 30 11.37 1.20 7.58
CA VAL A 30 10.81 2.00 6.49
C VAL A 30 10.31 1.13 5.34
N ILE A 31 11.00 0.03 5.03
CA ILE A 31 10.54 -0.89 3.97
C ILE A 31 9.20 -1.51 4.35
N VAL A 32 9.05 -1.96 5.60
CA VAL A 32 7.79 -2.57 6.04
C VAL A 32 6.67 -1.54 6.04
N ILE A 33 6.94 -0.29 6.43
CA ILE A 33 5.95 0.77 6.36
C ILE A 33 5.50 0.99 4.91
N LEU A 34 6.44 1.06 3.97
CA LEU A 34 6.12 1.24 2.57
C LEU A 34 5.27 0.08 2.04
N MET A 35 5.65 -1.15 2.35
CA MET A 35 4.88 -2.33 1.95
C MET A 35 3.48 -2.33 2.55
N SER A 36 3.36 -1.87 3.80
CA SER A 36 2.07 -1.79 4.49
C SER A 36 1.15 -0.77 3.84
N ILE A 37 1.68 0.37 3.44
CA ILE A 37 0.92 1.38 2.70
C ILE A 37 0.44 0.80 1.36
N GLU A 38 1.28 0.03 0.68
CA GLU A 38 0.90 -0.61 -0.57
C GLU A 38 -0.24 -1.62 -0.38
N LEU A 39 -0.25 -2.36 0.74
CA LEU A 39 -1.36 -3.26 1.06
C LEU A 39 -2.67 -2.49 1.26
N ILE A 40 -2.60 -1.33 1.92
CA ILE A 40 -3.78 -0.49 2.13
C ILE A 40 -4.31 0.02 0.78
N LEU A 41 -3.44 0.47 -0.10
CA LEU A 41 -3.83 0.93 -1.43
C LEU A 41 -4.42 -0.21 -2.27
N LEU A 42 -3.85 -1.42 -2.16
CA LEU A 42 -4.41 -2.59 -2.82
C LEU A 42 -5.82 -2.88 -2.32
N ALA A 43 -6.04 -2.80 -1.01
CA ALA A 43 -7.35 -3.03 -0.43
C ALA A 43 -8.39 -2.04 -0.97
N VAL A 44 -8.01 -0.76 -1.08
CA VAL A 44 -8.87 0.26 -1.68
C VAL A 44 -9.19 -0.08 -3.13
N ASN A 45 -8.19 -0.51 -3.90
CA ASN A 45 -8.38 -0.87 -5.29
C ASN A 45 -9.30 -2.08 -5.46
N ILE A 46 -9.17 -3.09 -4.61
CA ILE A 46 -10.07 -4.24 -4.63
C ILE A 46 -11.51 -3.76 -4.44
N ASN A 47 -11.75 -2.87 -3.50
CA ASN A 47 -13.09 -2.32 -3.27
C ASN A 47 -13.62 -1.55 -4.49
N LEU A 48 -12.78 -0.70 -5.09
CA LEU A 48 -13.18 0.07 -6.26
C LEU A 48 -13.58 -0.83 -7.43
N VAL A 49 -12.78 -1.84 -7.70
CA VAL A 49 -13.05 -2.77 -8.80
C VAL A 49 -14.27 -3.64 -8.49
N ALA A 50 -14.37 -4.12 -7.26
CA ALA A 50 -15.50 -4.96 -6.85
C ALA A 50 -16.82 -4.20 -6.94
N PHE A 51 -16.90 -3.00 -6.42
CA PHE A 51 -18.11 -2.18 -6.52
C PHE A 51 -18.44 -1.87 -7.97
N SER A 52 -17.43 -1.53 -8.78
CA SER A 52 -17.62 -1.27 -10.19
C SER A 52 -18.23 -2.48 -10.91
N ALA A 53 -17.71 -3.66 -10.65
CA ALA A 53 -18.20 -4.89 -11.28
C ALA A 53 -19.64 -5.21 -10.87
N PHE A 54 -19.96 -5.08 -9.58
CA PHE A 54 -21.27 -5.45 -9.08
C PHE A 54 -22.34 -4.40 -9.36
N LEU A 55 -21.95 -3.14 -9.53
CA LEU A 55 -22.90 -2.07 -9.92
C LEU A 55 -23.02 -1.91 -11.43
N GLY A 56 -22.15 -2.57 -12.19
CA GLY A 56 -22.14 -2.43 -13.64
C GLY A 56 -21.69 -1.04 -14.11
N ASP A 57 -20.85 -0.37 -13.34
CA ASP A 57 -20.41 0.99 -13.61
C ASP A 57 -18.87 1.01 -13.70
N ILE A 58 -18.35 1.43 -14.84
CA ILE A 58 -16.92 1.44 -15.14
C ILE A 58 -16.15 2.50 -14.31
N VAL A 59 -16.83 3.44 -13.70
CA VAL A 59 -16.18 4.55 -12.97
C VAL A 59 -15.23 4.04 -11.90
N GLY A 60 -15.61 3.00 -11.14
CA GLY A 60 -14.75 2.41 -10.13
C GLY A 60 -13.45 1.84 -10.70
N GLN A 61 -13.52 1.27 -11.90
CA GLN A 61 -12.32 0.73 -12.56
C GLN A 61 -11.39 1.86 -13.02
N VAL A 62 -11.95 2.97 -13.48
CA VAL A 62 -11.16 4.14 -13.86
C VAL A 62 -10.42 4.70 -12.63
N TYR A 63 -11.12 4.85 -11.51
CA TYR A 63 -10.49 5.31 -10.28
C TYR A 63 -9.42 4.32 -9.79
N ALA A 64 -9.67 3.02 -9.93
CA ALA A 64 -8.68 2.01 -9.57
C ALA A 64 -7.40 2.15 -10.39
N LEU A 65 -7.51 2.46 -11.68
CA LEU A 65 -6.33 2.71 -12.52
C LEU A 65 -5.57 3.96 -12.06
N ILE A 66 -6.28 5.01 -11.67
CA ILE A 66 -5.66 6.23 -11.16
C ILE A 66 -4.91 5.93 -9.87
N VAL A 67 -5.55 5.22 -8.93
CA VAL A 67 -4.91 4.85 -7.66
C VAL A 67 -3.69 3.98 -7.91
N LEU A 68 -3.80 3.02 -8.83
CA LEU A 68 -2.68 2.14 -9.19
C LEU A 68 -1.50 2.94 -9.77
N THR A 69 -1.79 3.91 -10.62
CA THR A 69 -0.76 4.77 -11.22
C THR A 69 -0.04 5.58 -10.14
N VAL A 70 -0.80 6.18 -9.22
CA VAL A 70 -0.23 6.94 -8.12
C VAL A 70 0.59 6.03 -7.21
N ALA A 71 0.06 4.85 -6.89
CA ALA A 71 0.76 3.89 -6.04
C ALA A 71 2.08 3.42 -6.68
N ALA A 72 2.07 3.18 -7.99
CA ALA A 72 3.29 2.79 -8.70
C ALA A 72 4.33 3.90 -8.67
N ALA A 73 3.90 5.15 -8.87
CA ALA A 73 4.80 6.30 -8.81
C ALA A 73 5.38 6.47 -7.40
N GLU A 74 4.55 6.35 -6.36
CA GLU A 74 5.01 6.44 -4.99
C GLU A 74 6.00 5.33 -4.63
N ALA A 75 5.72 4.10 -5.05
CA ALA A 75 6.59 2.97 -4.81
C ALA A 75 7.95 3.17 -5.50
N ALA A 76 7.94 3.64 -6.74
CA ALA A 76 9.17 3.89 -7.48
C ALA A 76 10.02 4.97 -6.81
N ILE A 77 9.40 6.09 -6.42
CA ILE A 77 10.10 7.18 -5.74
C ILE A 77 10.59 6.72 -4.38
N GLY A 78 9.74 6.03 -3.62
CA GLY A 78 10.09 5.52 -2.29
C GLY A 78 11.26 4.56 -2.34
N LEU A 79 11.25 3.63 -3.29
CA LEU A 79 12.35 2.68 -3.45
C LEU A 79 13.64 3.39 -3.87
N ALA A 80 13.55 4.39 -4.76
CA ALA A 80 14.71 5.16 -5.16
C ALA A 80 15.35 5.88 -3.96
N ILE A 81 14.51 6.49 -3.12
CA ILE A 81 14.99 7.16 -1.91
C ILE A 81 15.63 6.15 -0.95
N LEU A 82 14.99 5.00 -0.75
CA LEU A 82 15.53 3.97 0.14
C LEU A 82 16.85 3.42 -0.35
N VAL A 83 17.00 3.21 -1.66
CA VAL A 83 18.26 2.73 -2.22
C VAL A 83 19.35 3.75 -2.01
N ALA A 84 19.09 5.02 -2.30
CA ALA A 84 20.06 6.09 -2.10
C ALA A 84 20.46 6.20 -0.62
N TYR A 85 19.48 6.15 0.28
CA TYR A 85 19.73 6.22 1.70
C TYR A 85 20.54 5.02 2.19
N TYR A 86 20.16 3.81 1.77
CA TYR A 86 20.85 2.59 2.16
C TYR A 86 22.32 2.62 1.75
N ARG A 87 22.61 3.10 0.54
CA ARG A 87 23.99 3.18 0.04
C ARG A 87 24.84 4.10 0.91
N ASN A 88 24.23 5.10 1.51
CA ASN A 88 24.95 6.04 2.37
C ASN A 88 25.11 5.57 3.80
N ARG A 89 24.10 4.84 4.32
CA ARG A 89 24.05 4.51 5.76
C ARG A 89 24.20 3.02 6.05
N GLY A 90 23.92 2.18 5.06
CA GLY A 90 23.87 0.74 5.28
C GLY A 90 22.67 0.28 6.11
N SER A 91 21.70 1.15 6.35
CA SER A 91 20.49 0.83 7.10
C SER A 91 19.30 1.63 6.57
N ILE A 92 18.10 1.06 6.73
CA ILE A 92 16.85 1.68 6.34
C ILE A 92 15.90 1.88 7.51
N ALA A 93 16.38 1.73 8.74
CA ALA A 93 15.57 1.97 9.91
C ALA A 93 15.30 3.45 10.10
N VAL A 94 14.09 3.78 10.58
CA VAL A 94 13.69 5.17 10.83
C VAL A 94 14.63 5.84 11.82
N GLU A 95 15.14 5.10 12.76
CA GLU A 95 16.08 5.63 13.75
C GLU A 95 17.34 6.16 13.09
N ASP A 96 17.83 5.50 12.05
CA ASP A 96 18.99 5.97 11.31
C ASP A 96 18.68 7.24 10.54
N VAL A 97 17.45 7.38 10.04
CA VAL A 97 17.00 8.61 9.39
C VAL A 97 17.04 9.77 10.39
N ASN A 98 16.60 9.53 11.63
CA ASN A 98 16.62 10.54 12.66
C ASN A 98 18.05 10.95 13.03
N LEU A 99 18.98 10.00 13.06
CA LEU A 99 20.37 10.29 13.32
C LEU A 99 21.00 11.18 12.25
N MET A 100 20.58 11.04 11.00
CA MET A 100 21.07 11.89 9.93
C MET A 100 20.66 13.34 10.08
N LYS A 101 19.56 13.60 10.76
CA LYS A 101 19.10 14.97 11.01
C LYS A 101 19.85 15.62 12.18
N GLY A 102 20.34 14.80 13.05
CA GLY A 102 21.08 15.27 14.19
C GLY A 102 22.53 15.46 13.88
#